data_788385261e7a3b4afdf4f5b5b4f96e55
#
_entry.id   788385261e7a3b4afdf4f5b5b4f96e55
#
_cell.length_a   1.000
_cell.length_b   1.000
_cell.length_c   1.000
_cell.angle_alpha   90.00
_cell.angle_beta   90.00
_cell.angle_gamma   90.00
#
_symmetry.space_group_name_H-M   'P 1'
#
loop_
_entity.id
_entity.type
_entity.pdbx_description
1 polymer ?
#
loop_
_entity_poly.entity_id
_entity_poly.type
_entity_poly.pdbx_seq_one_letter_code
_entity_poly.pdbx_strand_id
1 'polypeptide(L)'
;MKKLLICMLALALLAGCAPASVQEPEDGKLHIVATVFPAYDFARATAGDLADVELLLPPGTESHSYEPTPADILKVQSCDLFLYLGGDSDQWVETILEAAEPTGRTLALIDCVETLEEEHVEGMQEEVGHHHDEDEDDHDHDHLGTVTEIDEHVWTAPANAAAITRRFGEVLAELDSANGERYRANAEKYAEE
;
A
#
# COMPACT_ATOMS: atom_id res chain seq x y z
N MET A 1 -39.76 24.15 37.66
CA MET A 1 -39.91 22.99 36.77
C MET A 1 -39.37 23.25 35.38
N LYS A 2 -39.78 24.34 34.65
CA LYS A 2 -39.29 24.65 33.28
C LYS A 2 -37.75 24.83 33.19
N LYS A 3 -37.11 25.48 34.18
CA LYS A 3 -35.65 25.70 34.19
C LYS A 3 -34.85 24.39 34.41
N LEU A 4 -35.40 23.45 35.20
CA LEU A 4 -34.78 22.15 35.43
C LEU A 4 -34.84 21.26 34.16
N LEU A 5 -35.93 21.35 33.41
CA LEU A 5 -36.11 20.62 32.13
C LEU A 5 -35.12 21.09 31.05
N ILE A 6 -34.87 22.41 30.99
CA ILE A 6 -33.94 23.02 30.04
C ILE A 6 -32.50 22.60 30.35
N CYS A 7 -32.11 22.53 31.65
CA CYS A 7 -30.79 22.06 32.05
C CYS A 7 -30.58 20.56 31.73
N MET A 8 -31.61 19.71 31.91
CA MET A 8 -31.53 18.30 31.51
C MET A 8 -31.40 18.11 29.99
N LEU A 9 -32.12 18.93 29.21
CA LEU A 9 -32.04 18.87 27.74
C LEU A 9 -30.69 19.35 27.21
N ALA A 10 -30.10 20.36 27.86
CA ALA A 10 -28.75 20.85 27.50
C ALA A 10 -27.65 19.85 27.85
N LEU A 11 -27.80 19.09 28.94
CA LEU A 11 -26.83 18.05 29.33
C LEU A 11 -26.87 16.83 28.39
N ALA A 12 -28.04 16.51 27.82
CA ALA A 12 -28.21 15.41 26.86
C ALA A 12 -27.56 15.70 25.50
N LEU A 13 -27.41 16.97 25.10
CA LEU A 13 -26.77 17.38 23.84
C LEU A 13 -25.23 17.36 23.90
N LEU A 14 -24.61 17.30 25.07
CA LEU A 14 -23.17 17.22 25.26
C LEU A 14 -22.62 15.80 25.28
N ALA A 15 -23.47 14.79 25.29
CA ALA A 15 -23.05 13.37 25.30
C ALA A 15 -22.79 12.77 23.89
N GLY A 16 -22.88 13.57 22.83
CA GLY A 16 -22.89 13.11 21.43
C GLY A 16 -21.56 13.10 20.68
N CYS A 17 -20.42 13.47 21.29
CA CYS A 17 -19.10 13.37 20.65
C CYS A 17 -18.25 12.34 21.38
N ALA A 18 -18.59 11.07 21.24
CA ALA A 18 -17.59 10.03 21.43
C ALA A 18 -16.69 10.05 20.17
N PRO A 19 -15.35 10.14 20.30
CA PRO A 19 -14.49 9.88 19.15
C PRO A 19 -14.82 8.50 18.63
N ALA A 20 -14.90 8.35 17.30
CA ALA A 20 -15.00 7.04 16.68
C ALA A 20 -13.79 6.25 17.15
N SER A 21 -13.99 5.27 18.02
CA SER A 21 -12.93 4.35 18.41
C SER A 21 -12.57 3.58 17.14
N VAL A 22 -11.32 3.71 16.69
CA VAL A 22 -10.72 2.74 15.79
C VAL A 22 -10.92 1.39 16.50
N GLN A 23 -11.73 0.51 15.93
CA GLN A 23 -11.93 -0.83 16.46
C GLN A 23 -10.60 -1.56 16.26
N GLU A 24 -9.89 -1.82 17.34
CA GLU A 24 -8.85 -2.85 17.33
C GLU A 24 -9.54 -4.17 16.93
N PRO A 25 -8.89 -5.00 16.07
CA PRO A 25 -9.46 -6.28 15.67
C PRO A 25 -9.75 -7.11 16.93
N GLU A 26 -11.01 -7.48 17.13
CA GLU A 26 -11.50 -8.17 18.35
C GLU A 26 -10.94 -9.60 18.51
N ASP A 27 -10.25 -10.12 17.49
CA ASP A 27 -9.75 -11.50 17.43
C ASP A 27 -8.24 -11.66 17.54
N GLY A 28 -7.49 -10.55 17.67
CA GLY A 28 -6.02 -10.56 17.80
C GLY A 28 -5.29 -10.97 16.53
N LYS A 29 -5.95 -10.92 15.38
CA LYS A 29 -5.33 -11.12 14.07
C LYS A 29 -4.62 -9.87 13.59
N LEU A 30 -3.56 -10.06 12.79
CA LEU A 30 -2.94 -8.96 12.07
C LEU A 30 -3.90 -8.42 11.00
N HIS A 31 -3.96 -7.10 10.86
CA HIS A 31 -4.66 -6.41 9.79
C HIS A 31 -3.65 -5.93 8.76
N ILE A 32 -3.77 -6.44 7.53
CA ILE A 32 -2.87 -6.16 6.41
C ILE A 32 -3.64 -5.43 5.33
N VAL A 33 -3.11 -4.31 4.87
CA VAL A 33 -3.67 -3.56 3.74
C VAL A 33 -2.68 -3.62 2.57
N ALA A 34 -3.15 -3.99 1.40
CA ALA A 34 -2.35 -4.07 0.18
C ALA A 34 -2.93 -3.18 -0.92
N THR A 35 -2.09 -2.41 -1.62
CA THR A 35 -2.53 -1.50 -2.68
C THR A 35 -3.05 -2.25 -3.89
N VAL A 36 -2.29 -3.22 -4.39
CA VAL A 36 -2.53 -3.93 -5.66
C VAL A 36 -2.77 -5.41 -5.46
N PHE A 37 -3.42 -6.04 -6.45
CA PHE A 37 -3.80 -7.45 -6.37
C PHE A 37 -2.62 -8.40 -6.12
N PRO A 38 -1.45 -8.30 -6.77
CA PRO A 38 -0.34 -9.20 -6.49
C PRO A 38 0.11 -9.16 -5.02
N ALA A 39 0.26 -7.97 -4.43
CA ALA A 39 0.58 -7.81 -3.02
C ALA A 39 -0.47 -8.44 -2.11
N TYR A 40 -1.75 -8.21 -2.42
CA TYR A 40 -2.88 -8.80 -1.71
C TYR A 40 -2.87 -10.33 -1.77
N ASP A 41 -2.66 -10.92 -2.95
CA ASP A 41 -2.73 -12.38 -3.12
C ASP A 41 -1.57 -13.08 -2.42
N PHE A 42 -0.34 -12.56 -2.55
CA PHE A 42 0.83 -13.07 -1.83
C PHE A 42 0.68 -12.97 -0.32
N ALA A 43 0.18 -11.82 0.17
CA ALA A 43 -0.08 -11.64 1.59
C ALA A 43 -1.15 -12.62 2.11
N ARG A 44 -2.25 -12.78 1.38
CA ARG A 44 -3.34 -13.70 1.72
C ARG A 44 -2.88 -15.16 1.73
N ALA A 45 -2.08 -15.57 0.73
CA ALA A 45 -1.52 -16.92 0.67
C ALA A 45 -0.59 -17.20 1.85
N THR A 46 0.23 -16.21 2.21
CA THR A 46 1.17 -16.30 3.34
C THR A 46 0.47 -16.26 4.69
N ALA A 47 -0.48 -15.36 4.87
CA ALA A 47 -1.21 -15.19 6.13
C ALA A 47 -2.17 -16.35 6.44
N GLY A 48 -2.83 -16.89 5.42
CA GLY A 48 -3.86 -17.91 5.59
C GLY A 48 -5.03 -17.36 6.41
N ASP A 49 -5.37 -18.05 7.50
CA ASP A 49 -6.44 -17.69 8.44
C ASP A 49 -5.95 -16.85 9.65
N LEU A 50 -4.66 -16.52 9.68
CA LEU A 50 -4.01 -15.86 10.82
C LEU A 50 -4.04 -14.33 10.75
N ALA A 51 -4.35 -13.75 9.58
CA ALA A 51 -4.48 -12.33 9.40
C ALA A 51 -5.68 -12.00 8.50
N ASP A 52 -6.17 -10.79 8.63
CA ASP A 52 -7.16 -10.22 7.72
C ASP A 52 -6.44 -9.34 6.70
N VAL A 53 -6.58 -9.69 5.42
CA VAL A 53 -5.91 -8.99 4.32
C VAL A 53 -6.95 -8.24 3.50
N GLU A 54 -6.78 -6.94 3.35
CA GLU A 54 -7.66 -6.06 2.59
C GLU A 54 -6.95 -5.52 1.35
N LEU A 55 -7.65 -5.56 0.20
CA LEU A 55 -7.21 -4.91 -1.03
C LEU A 55 -7.73 -3.47 -1.06
N LEU A 56 -6.83 -2.49 -1.17
CA LEU A 56 -7.17 -1.07 -1.13
C LEU A 56 -7.83 -0.61 -2.44
N LEU A 57 -7.20 -0.91 -3.58
CA LEU A 57 -7.73 -0.55 -4.88
C LEU A 57 -8.86 -1.51 -5.28
N PRO A 58 -10.05 -0.99 -5.61
CA PRO A 58 -11.12 -1.82 -6.16
C PRO A 58 -10.66 -2.55 -7.44
N PRO A 59 -11.13 -3.78 -7.69
CA PRO A 59 -10.78 -4.50 -8.92
C PRO A 59 -11.06 -3.69 -10.18
N GLY A 60 -10.06 -3.60 -11.08
CA GLY A 60 -10.16 -2.84 -12.32
C GLY A 60 -9.87 -1.34 -12.19
N THR A 61 -9.46 -0.88 -11.03
CA THR A 61 -8.98 0.49 -10.84
C THR A 61 -7.54 0.60 -11.35
N GLU A 62 -7.28 1.67 -12.10
CA GLU A 62 -5.95 2.03 -12.57
C GLU A 62 -5.12 2.58 -11.41
N SER A 63 -3.93 2.01 -11.18
CA SER A 63 -3.09 2.40 -10.04
C SER A 63 -2.46 3.78 -10.23
N HIS A 64 -1.97 4.11 -11.42
CA HIS A 64 -1.29 5.39 -11.70
C HIS A 64 -2.16 6.63 -11.50
N SER A 65 -3.47 6.51 -11.62
CA SER A 65 -4.43 7.62 -11.52
C SER A 65 -5.31 7.54 -10.26
N TYR A 66 -4.93 6.71 -9.29
CA TYR A 66 -5.73 6.55 -8.08
C TYR A 66 -5.59 7.76 -7.15
N GLU A 67 -6.73 8.29 -6.72
CA GLU A 67 -6.80 9.34 -5.70
C GLU A 67 -7.30 8.74 -4.38
N PRO A 68 -6.47 8.71 -3.32
CA PRO A 68 -6.86 8.11 -2.04
C PRO A 68 -8.02 8.87 -1.39
N THR A 69 -8.95 8.12 -0.83
CA THR A 69 -10.04 8.69 -0.04
C THR A 69 -9.66 8.84 1.44
N PRO A 70 -10.36 9.67 2.22
CA PRO A 70 -10.16 9.73 3.68
C PRO A 70 -10.36 8.37 4.37
N ALA A 71 -11.18 7.49 3.82
CA ALA A 71 -11.38 6.15 4.34
C ALA A 71 -10.13 5.27 4.13
N ASP A 72 -9.44 5.42 3.00
CA ASP A 72 -8.20 4.68 2.71
C ASP A 72 -7.06 5.11 3.65
N ILE A 73 -6.96 6.42 3.93
CA ILE A 73 -6.01 6.95 4.91
C ILE A 73 -6.25 6.31 6.29
N LEU A 74 -7.51 6.20 6.75
CA LEU A 74 -7.83 5.57 8.03
C LEU A 74 -7.49 4.08 8.06
N LYS A 75 -7.68 3.35 6.97
CA LYS A 75 -7.30 1.93 6.86
C LYS A 75 -5.80 1.76 7.02
N VAL A 76 -5.01 2.54 6.28
CA VAL A 76 -3.54 2.50 6.35
C VAL A 76 -3.02 2.94 7.70
N GLN A 77 -3.64 3.97 8.32
CA GLN A 77 -3.28 4.42 9.66
C GLN A 77 -3.41 3.33 10.72
N SER A 78 -4.43 2.47 10.60
CA SER A 78 -4.77 1.46 11.60
C SER A 78 -4.28 0.05 11.30
N CYS A 79 -3.65 -0.20 10.13
CA CYS A 79 -3.15 -1.53 9.80
C CYS A 79 -1.82 -1.86 10.50
N ASP A 80 -1.56 -3.16 10.69
CA ASP A 80 -0.29 -3.67 11.22
C ASP A 80 0.79 -3.74 10.13
N LEU A 81 0.37 -3.95 8.87
CA LEU A 81 1.26 -4.02 7.72
C LEU A 81 0.59 -3.38 6.49
N PHE A 82 1.26 -2.41 5.91
CA PHE A 82 0.88 -1.80 4.63
C PHE A 82 1.82 -2.25 3.53
N LEU A 83 1.26 -2.88 2.48
CA LEU A 83 1.97 -3.41 1.32
C LEU A 83 1.63 -2.59 0.09
N TYR A 84 2.65 -2.11 -0.60
CA TYR A 84 2.48 -1.31 -1.81
C TYR A 84 3.55 -1.69 -2.84
N LEU A 85 3.37 -1.23 -4.08
CA LEU A 85 4.26 -1.60 -5.17
C LEU A 85 5.63 -0.93 -5.01
N GLY A 86 5.61 0.38 -4.81
CA GLY A 86 6.79 1.26 -4.88
C GLY A 86 7.06 1.73 -6.31
N GLY A 87 7.95 2.72 -6.47
CA GLY A 87 8.25 3.32 -7.75
C GLY A 87 7.24 4.38 -8.20
N ASP A 88 7.28 4.72 -9.48
CA ASP A 88 6.52 5.84 -10.04
C ASP A 88 5.01 5.58 -10.13
N SER A 89 4.60 4.30 -10.24
CA SER A 89 3.19 3.90 -10.27
C SER A 89 2.43 4.18 -8.97
N ASP A 90 3.15 4.29 -7.88
CA ASP A 90 2.60 4.43 -6.54
C ASP A 90 2.86 5.81 -5.90
N GLN A 91 3.12 6.89 -6.69
CA GLN A 91 3.36 8.25 -6.15
C GLN A 91 2.25 8.74 -5.20
N TRP A 92 1.01 8.32 -5.42
CA TRP A 92 -0.12 8.60 -4.52
C TRP A 92 0.02 7.94 -3.14
N VAL A 93 0.83 6.87 -3.03
CA VAL A 93 1.11 6.20 -1.75
C VAL A 93 1.89 7.12 -0.81
N GLU A 94 2.78 7.96 -1.32
CA GLU A 94 3.47 8.96 -0.51
C GLU A 94 2.48 9.89 0.19
N THR A 95 1.44 10.34 -0.54
CA THR A 95 0.37 11.17 0.04
C THR A 95 -0.38 10.44 1.17
N ILE A 96 -0.65 9.12 1.01
CA ILE A 96 -1.25 8.32 2.08
C ILE A 96 -0.31 8.20 3.28
N LEU A 97 0.95 7.86 3.06
CA LEU A 97 1.93 7.68 4.14
C LEU A 97 2.13 8.96 4.95
N GLU A 98 2.19 10.12 4.27
CA GLU A 98 2.27 11.42 4.93
C GLU A 98 1.01 11.75 5.74
N ALA A 99 -0.18 11.45 5.21
CA ALA A 99 -1.45 11.79 5.85
C ALA A 99 -1.84 10.79 6.95
N ALA A 100 -1.54 9.51 6.79
CA ALA A 100 -1.89 8.45 7.73
C ALA A 100 -0.92 8.38 8.90
N GLU A 101 0.37 8.70 8.69
CA GLU A 101 1.45 8.45 9.68
C GLU A 101 1.29 7.06 10.31
N PRO A 102 1.33 5.96 9.51
CA PRO A 102 0.97 4.63 9.97
C PRO A 102 1.86 4.20 11.15
N THR A 103 1.23 3.61 12.17
CA THR A 103 1.97 3.04 13.32
C THR A 103 2.48 1.64 13.03
N GLY A 104 1.88 0.95 12.08
CA GLY A 104 2.30 -0.35 11.61
C GLY A 104 3.50 -0.28 10.66
N ARG A 105 3.91 -1.44 10.17
CA ARG A 105 5.02 -1.56 9.23
C ARG A 105 4.57 -1.28 7.81
N THR A 106 5.46 -0.69 7.02
CA THR A 106 5.27 -0.51 5.57
C THR A 106 6.30 -1.34 4.80
N LEU A 107 5.94 -1.86 3.63
CA LEU A 107 6.83 -2.64 2.79
C LEU A 107 6.47 -2.45 1.31
N ALA A 108 7.45 -2.00 0.53
CA ALA A 108 7.32 -1.96 -0.93
C ALA A 108 7.73 -3.30 -1.55
N LEU A 109 7.03 -3.75 -2.61
CA LEU A 109 7.36 -4.97 -3.31
C LEU A 109 8.72 -4.88 -3.99
N ILE A 110 9.04 -3.72 -4.58
CA ILE A 110 10.33 -3.48 -5.23
C ILE A 110 11.51 -3.66 -4.26
N ASP A 111 11.33 -3.39 -2.97
CA ASP A 111 12.37 -3.57 -1.94
C ASP A 111 12.61 -5.03 -1.57
N CYS A 112 11.78 -5.96 -2.05
CA CYS A 112 11.89 -7.38 -1.75
C CYS A 112 12.81 -8.13 -2.73
N VAL A 113 13.19 -7.50 -3.84
CA VAL A 113 13.91 -8.12 -4.96
C VAL A 113 14.98 -7.18 -5.53
N GLU A 114 15.87 -7.73 -6.36
CA GLU A 114 16.74 -6.90 -7.19
C GLU A 114 15.96 -6.40 -8.40
N THR A 115 15.81 -5.09 -8.52
CA THR A 115 15.09 -4.45 -9.61
C THR A 115 15.97 -4.36 -10.85
N LEU A 116 15.33 -4.42 -12.03
CA LEU A 116 15.97 -4.19 -13.32
C LEU A 116 15.56 -2.81 -13.84
N GLU A 117 16.43 -2.23 -14.66
CA GLU A 117 16.09 -1.03 -15.42
C GLU A 117 15.09 -1.40 -16.53
N GLU A 118 14.10 -0.56 -16.77
CA GLU A 118 13.15 -0.75 -17.85
C GLU A 118 13.86 -0.59 -19.21
N GLU A 119 13.76 -1.60 -20.07
CA GLU A 119 14.30 -1.54 -21.42
C GLU A 119 13.32 -0.81 -22.35
N HIS A 120 13.63 0.43 -22.71
CA HIS A 120 12.89 1.14 -23.74
C HIS A 120 13.19 0.53 -25.11
N VAL A 121 12.20 -0.16 -25.72
CA VAL A 121 12.28 -0.66 -27.10
C VAL A 121 11.75 0.39 -28.08
N GLU A 122 12.42 0.53 -29.23
CA GLU A 122 11.97 1.43 -30.30
C GLU A 122 10.49 1.16 -30.68
N GLY A 123 9.64 2.17 -30.48
CA GLY A 123 8.20 2.10 -30.78
C GLY A 123 7.29 2.18 -29.56
N MET A 124 7.79 2.15 -28.33
CA MET A 124 7.04 2.58 -27.15
C MET A 124 6.87 4.10 -27.19
N GLN A 125 5.64 4.58 -27.00
CA GLN A 125 5.39 6.01 -26.86
C GLN A 125 5.81 6.41 -25.45
N GLU A 126 6.84 7.24 -25.37
CA GLU A 126 7.15 7.95 -24.13
C GLU A 126 5.92 8.83 -23.77
N GLU A 127 5.31 8.61 -22.62
CA GLU A 127 4.35 9.58 -22.08
C GLU A 127 5.12 10.81 -21.60
N VAL A 128 5.50 11.66 -22.57
CA VAL A 128 6.11 12.95 -22.27
C VAL A 128 5.03 13.83 -21.65
N GLY A 129 5.14 14.08 -20.35
CA GLY A 129 4.30 15.04 -19.65
C GLY A 129 4.36 16.40 -20.38
N HIS A 130 3.24 16.79 -20.98
CA HIS A 130 3.10 18.07 -21.69
C HIS A 130 3.18 19.24 -20.72
N HIS A 131 4.37 19.77 -20.51
CA HIS A 131 4.52 21.16 -20.13
C HIS A 131 4.47 22.01 -21.40
N HIS A 132 3.36 22.71 -21.59
CA HIS A 132 3.27 23.83 -22.53
C HIS A 132 3.89 25.06 -21.86
N ASP A 133 5.10 25.40 -22.26
CA ASP A 133 5.60 26.78 -22.21
C ASP A 133 6.14 27.11 -23.59
N GLU A 134 5.43 28.02 -24.27
CA GLU A 134 5.84 28.67 -25.50
C GLU A 134 6.93 29.70 -25.13
N ASP A 135 8.18 29.42 -25.47
CA ASP A 135 9.17 30.45 -25.76
C ASP A 135 10.29 29.83 -26.60
N GLU A 136 10.41 30.35 -27.83
CA GLU A 136 11.49 30.06 -28.80
C GLU A 136 12.81 30.64 -28.28
N ASP A 137 13.82 29.79 -28.05
CA ASP A 137 15.21 30.18 -28.28
C ASP A 137 16.14 28.95 -28.38
N ASP A 138 16.95 28.98 -29.41
CA ASP A 138 17.97 28.10 -29.93
C ASP A 138 19.05 27.78 -28.87
N HIS A 139 19.12 26.57 -28.34
CA HIS A 139 20.30 26.08 -27.60
C HIS A 139 20.55 24.58 -27.76
N ASP A 140 21.81 24.28 -28.07
CA ASP A 140 22.51 23.00 -28.13
C ASP A 140 21.92 21.88 -27.28
N HIS A 141 21.61 20.77 -27.93
CA HIS A 141 21.26 19.48 -27.27
C HIS A 141 22.50 18.85 -26.62
N ASP A 142 22.80 19.27 -25.42
CA ASP A 142 23.61 18.48 -24.50
C ASP A 142 22.73 17.42 -23.86
N HIS A 143 23.19 16.19 -23.95
CA HIS A 143 22.61 14.96 -23.46
C HIS A 143 21.79 15.10 -22.15
N LEU A 144 20.47 15.12 -22.25
CA LEU A 144 19.61 14.74 -21.13
C LEU A 144 19.96 13.27 -20.82
N GLY A 145 20.47 13.06 -19.60
CA GLY A 145 20.66 11.72 -19.09
C GLY A 145 19.32 10.97 -19.20
N THR A 146 19.34 9.82 -19.82
CA THR A 146 18.24 8.87 -19.77
C THR A 146 17.91 8.66 -18.30
N VAL A 147 16.73 9.11 -17.88
CA VAL A 147 16.15 8.70 -16.59
C VAL A 147 15.84 7.22 -16.79
N THR A 148 16.66 6.35 -16.23
CA THR A 148 16.42 4.92 -16.22
C THR A 148 15.31 4.69 -15.21
N GLU A 149 14.12 4.38 -15.71
CA GLU A 149 12.99 3.97 -14.87
C GLU A 149 13.22 2.52 -14.43
N ILE A 150 12.75 2.20 -13.22
CA ILE A 150 12.83 0.85 -12.68
C ILE A 150 11.59 0.11 -13.16
N ASP A 151 11.75 -1.11 -13.71
CA ASP A 151 10.59 -1.98 -13.99
C ASP A 151 9.89 -2.36 -12.67
N GLU A 152 8.75 -1.73 -12.44
CA GLU A 152 7.93 -1.92 -11.23
C GLU A 152 7.11 -3.21 -11.26
N HIS A 153 7.02 -3.88 -12.43
CA HIS A 153 6.25 -5.12 -12.58
C HIS A 153 7.00 -6.34 -12.02
N VAL A 154 7.70 -6.14 -10.91
CA VAL A 154 8.60 -7.12 -10.28
C VAL A 154 7.94 -8.47 -10.02
N TRP A 155 6.62 -8.50 -9.75
CA TRP A 155 5.87 -9.73 -9.47
C TRP A 155 5.61 -10.61 -10.70
N THR A 156 5.83 -10.10 -11.92
CA THR A 156 5.59 -10.85 -13.18
C THR A 156 6.64 -11.92 -13.41
N ALA A 157 7.83 -11.78 -12.84
CA ALA A 157 8.86 -12.80 -12.86
C ALA A 157 8.61 -13.83 -11.74
N PRO A 158 8.47 -15.14 -12.05
CA PRO A 158 8.18 -16.15 -11.02
C PRO A 158 9.21 -16.21 -9.89
N ALA A 159 10.49 -15.98 -10.19
CA ALA A 159 11.54 -15.95 -9.18
C ALA A 159 11.34 -14.79 -8.19
N ASN A 160 10.92 -13.63 -8.68
CA ASN A 160 10.64 -12.46 -7.85
C ASN A 160 9.36 -12.66 -7.04
N ALA A 161 8.30 -13.21 -7.64
CA ALA A 161 7.06 -13.54 -6.93
C ALA A 161 7.34 -14.47 -5.73
N ALA A 162 8.18 -15.50 -5.94
CA ALA A 162 8.61 -16.39 -4.88
C ALA A 162 9.44 -15.68 -3.80
N ALA A 163 10.36 -14.78 -4.19
CA ALA A 163 11.17 -14.01 -3.24
C ALA A 163 10.30 -13.04 -2.41
N ILE A 164 9.38 -12.32 -3.04
CA ILE A 164 8.41 -11.43 -2.38
C ILE A 164 7.56 -12.21 -1.38
N THR A 165 7.02 -13.36 -1.80
CA THR A 165 6.20 -14.22 -0.94
C THR A 165 6.98 -14.68 0.31
N ARG A 166 8.23 -15.13 0.14
CA ARG A 166 9.11 -15.51 1.27
C ARG A 166 9.40 -14.33 2.18
N ARG A 167 9.64 -13.14 1.60
CA ARG A 167 9.83 -11.92 2.39
C ARG A 167 8.61 -11.57 3.23
N PHE A 168 7.40 -11.75 2.70
CA PHE A 168 6.16 -11.57 3.46
C PHE A 168 6.08 -12.55 4.64
N GLY A 169 6.48 -13.82 4.43
CA GLY A 169 6.55 -14.81 5.50
C GLY A 169 7.44 -14.39 6.67
N GLU A 170 8.60 -13.80 6.38
CA GLU A 170 9.49 -13.27 7.41
C GLU A 170 8.92 -12.04 8.12
N VAL A 171 8.34 -11.10 7.36
CA VAL A 171 7.75 -9.88 7.94
C VAL A 171 6.57 -10.22 8.86
N LEU A 172 5.68 -11.13 8.45
CA LEU A 172 4.56 -11.56 9.29
C LEU A 172 5.05 -12.33 10.53
N ALA A 173 6.11 -13.13 10.40
CA ALA A 173 6.71 -13.81 11.54
C ALA A 173 7.40 -12.86 12.53
N GLU A 174 7.88 -11.72 12.09
CA GLU A 174 8.40 -10.66 12.95
C GLU A 174 7.27 -9.93 13.71
N LEU A 175 6.13 -9.69 13.03
CA LEU A 175 4.96 -8.99 13.61
C LEU A 175 4.18 -9.90 14.57
N ASP A 176 4.03 -11.17 14.25
CA ASP A 176 3.35 -12.18 15.06
C ASP A 176 4.24 -13.42 15.22
N SER A 177 5.17 -13.33 16.16
CA SER A 177 6.15 -14.40 16.42
C SER A 177 5.52 -15.71 16.93
N ALA A 178 4.32 -15.66 17.50
CA ALA A 178 3.61 -16.84 17.96
C ALA A 178 3.20 -17.76 16.79
N ASN A 179 2.91 -17.19 15.64
CA ASN A 179 2.53 -17.90 14.41
C ASN A 179 3.65 -17.89 13.35
N GLY A 180 4.86 -17.46 13.69
CA GLY A 180 5.97 -17.24 12.75
C GLY A 180 6.31 -18.43 11.88
N GLU A 181 6.30 -19.66 12.45
CA GLU A 181 6.58 -20.88 11.67
C GLU A 181 5.49 -21.17 10.62
N ARG A 182 4.23 -20.85 10.95
CA ARG A 182 3.10 -21.04 10.00
C ARG A 182 3.21 -20.09 8.83
N TYR A 183 3.53 -18.81 9.07
CA TYR A 183 3.72 -17.83 8.01
C TYR A 183 4.85 -18.24 7.06
N ARG A 184 6.01 -18.66 7.58
CA ARG A 184 7.13 -19.14 6.76
C ARG A 184 6.76 -20.39 5.96
N ALA A 185 6.06 -21.35 6.59
CA ALA A 185 5.64 -22.57 5.91
C ALA A 185 4.61 -22.29 4.80
N ASN A 186 3.64 -21.38 5.03
CA ASN A 186 2.70 -20.97 4.01
C ASN A 186 3.40 -20.27 2.84
N ALA A 187 4.32 -19.34 3.16
CA ALA A 187 5.08 -18.62 2.16
C ALA A 187 5.93 -19.56 1.29
N GLU A 188 6.62 -20.51 1.88
CA GLU A 188 7.43 -21.47 1.14
C GLU A 188 6.56 -22.36 0.25
N LYS A 189 5.45 -22.86 0.79
CA LYS A 189 4.50 -23.66 0.00
C LYS A 189 3.99 -22.91 -1.23
N TYR A 190 3.59 -21.64 -1.08
CA TYR A 190 3.08 -20.83 -2.19
C TYR A 190 4.18 -20.46 -3.19
N ALA A 191 5.41 -20.24 -2.72
CA ALA A 191 6.55 -19.93 -3.56
C ALA A 191 7.04 -21.11 -4.42
N GLU A 192 6.64 -22.35 -4.07
CA GLU A 192 6.94 -23.58 -4.83
C GLU A 192 5.86 -23.92 -5.90
N GLU A 193 4.67 -23.29 -5.86
CA GLU A 193 3.56 -23.49 -6.80
C GLU A 193 3.75 -22.70 -8.10
#